data_a3080575caf291a7b178ccaa63883a09
#
_entry.id   a3080575caf291a7b178ccaa63883a09
#
_cell.length_a   1.000
_cell.length_b   1.000
_cell.length_c   1.000
_cell.angle_alpha   90.00
_cell.angle_beta   90.00
_cell.angle_gamma   90.00
#
_symmetry.space_group_name_H-M   'P 1'
#
loop_
_entity.id
_entity.type
_entity.pdbx_description
1 polymer ?
#
loop_
_entity_poly.entity_id
_entity_poly.type
_entity_poly.pdbx_seq_one_letter_code
_entity_poly.pdbx_strand_id
1 'polypeptide(L)'
;MDFSINPPQRIVFVGLGTIAQSFLPLLSKVHDLSTLEIYAIDPKTPPLIEYFANSFGLKFINSAIDQINYRDILVPILGEGTVLINLSTDVSSLALIELCRSAGALYLDTCIEPWKGGYDDPTIPLHKRTNYHLREQMLSLKKRLGSGVTALVAHGANPGLVSHFVKRALLDLAEEILGDCKKPSNKEQWAILSQRLGVKVIHVAEYDSQISQKSRERGEFVNTWSVHGFISESQQPAELGWGSHERSLPTDASMHTDGCGAAIYIEKPGASV
;
A
#
# COMPACT_ATOMS: atom_id res chain seq x y z
N MET A 1 -5.49 30.22 3.56
CA MET A 1 -4.34 29.72 2.79
C MET A 1 -4.92 29.10 1.53
N ASP A 2 -4.71 29.78 0.43
CA ASP A 2 -5.14 29.29 -0.88
C ASP A 2 -4.13 28.22 -1.30
N PHE A 3 -4.49 26.96 -1.12
CA PHE A 3 -3.71 25.84 -1.64
C PHE A 3 -4.05 25.70 -3.12
N SER A 4 -3.45 26.53 -3.97
CA SER A 4 -3.45 26.28 -5.40
C SER A 4 -2.62 24.99 -5.64
N ILE A 5 -3.27 23.84 -5.55
CA ILE A 5 -2.69 22.58 -5.94
C ILE A 5 -2.62 22.60 -7.46
N ASN A 6 -1.44 22.83 -8.01
CA ASN A 6 -1.25 22.60 -9.42
C ASN A 6 -1.53 21.11 -9.71
N PRO A 7 -2.44 20.78 -10.62
CA PRO A 7 -2.70 19.38 -10.93
C PRO A 7 -1.42 18.74 -11.48
N PRO A 8 -1.24 17.43 -11.29
CA PRO A 8 -0.10 16.74 -11.87
C PRO A 8 -0.12 16.87 -13.40
N GLN A 9 1.05 16.98 -13.99
CA GLN A 9 1.25 17.01 -15.43
C GLN A 9 1.55 15.61 -15.97
N ARG A 10 2.01 14.72 -15.10
CA ARG A 10 2.42 13.36 -15.48
C ARG A 10 2.05 12.36 -14.41
N ILE A 11 1.60 11.18 -14.85
CA ILE A 11 1.38 10.00 -14.01
C ILE A 11 2.27 8.88 -14.53
N VAL A 12 3.00 8.23 -13.62
CA VAL A 12 3.87 7.09 -13.91
C VAL A 12 3.40 5.90 -13.09
N PHE A 13 2.90 4.86 -13.75
CA PHE A 13 2.54 3.60 -13.12
C PHE A 13 3.73 2.65 -13.14
N VAL A 14 4.11 2.14 -12.00
CA VAL A 14 4.98 0.97 -11.85
C VAL A 14 4.06 -0.22 -11.58
N GLY A 15 3.95 -1.10 -12.59
CA GLY A 15 2.94 -2.16 -12.65
C GLY A 15 1.68 -1.74 -13.41
N LEU A 16 1.32 -2.50 -14.45
CA LEU A 16 0.10 -2.33 -15.24
C LEU A 16 -0.79 -3.58 -15.12
N GLY A 17 -0.92 -4.09 -13.90
CA GLY A 17 -1.79 -5.20 -13.54
C GLY A 17 -3.27 -4.80 -13.46
N THR A 18 -4.09 -5.69 -12.91
CA THR A 18 -5.55 -5.52 -12.79
C THR A 18 -5.93 -4.19 -12.15
N ILE A 19 -5.23 -3.78 -11.09
CA ILE A 19 -5.54 -2.55 -10.36
C ILE A 19 -5.31 -1.31 -11.22
N ALA A 20 -4.14 -1.20 -11.88
CA ALA A 20 -3.84 -0.06 -12.75
C ALA A 20 -4.79 0.00 -13.95
N GLN A 21 -5.08 -1.14 -14.57
CA GLN A 21 -6.02 -1.24 -15.70
C GLN A 21 -7.44 -0.83 -15.31
N SER A 22 -7.87 -1.10 -14.07
CA SER A 22 -9.18 -0.67 -13.57
C SER A 22 -9.18 0.80 -13.13
N PHE A 23 -8.06 1.30 -12.62
CA PHE A 23 -7.93 2.66 -12.11
C PHE A 23 -8.01 3.71 -13.24
N LEU A 24 -7.35 3.47 -14.38
CA LEU A 24 -7.31 4.43 -15.49
C LEU A 24 -8.71 4.83 -16.00
N PRO A 25 -9.64 3.90 -16.31
CA PRO A 25 -10.99 4.25 -16.71
C PRO A 25 -11.81 4.95 -15.61
N LEU A 26 -11.51 4.68 -14.33
CA LEU A 26 -12.16 5.37 -13.23
C LEU A 26 -11.64 6.80 -13.09
N LEU A 27 -10.34 6.99 -13.22
CA LEU A 27 -9.71 8.30 -13.18
C LEU A 27 -10.25 9.21 -14.31
N SER A 28 -10.45 8.66 -15.51
CA SER A 28 -10.99 9.42 -16.66
C SER A 28 -12.42 9.90 -16.46
N LYS A 29 -13.19 9.31 -15.55
CA LYS A 29 -14.55 9.78 -15.23
C LYS A 29 -14.57 11.03 -14.35
N VAL A 30 -13.49 11.31 -13.64
CA VAL A 30 -13.40 12.41 -12.67
C VAL A 30 -12.37 13.46 -13.05
N HIS A 31 -11.46 13.13 -13.97
CA HIS A 31 -10.43 14.03 -14.48
C HIS A 31 -10.29 13.93 -15.99
N ASP A 32 -10.01 15.05 -16.63
CA ASP A 32 -9.62 15.07 -18.03
C ASP A 32 -8.17 14.61 -18.16
N LEU A 33 -7.96 13.42 -18.73
CA LEU A 33 -6.64 12.82 -18.90
C LEU A 33 -5.91 13.31 -20.16
N SER A 34 -6.57 14.06 -21.06
CA SER A 34 -5.97 14.53 -22.32
C SER A 34 -4.79 15.49 -22.10
N THR A 35 -4.74 16.13 -20.96
CA THR A 35 -3.66 17.07 -20.56
C THR A 35 -2.52 16.41 -19.80
N LEU A 36 -2.62 15.10 -19.51
CA LEU A 36 -1.65 14.36 -18.73
C LEU A 36 -0.75 13.49 -19.62
N GLU A 37 0.53 13.49 -19.32
CA GLU A 37 1.40 12.41 -19.81
C GLU A 37 1.24 11.18 -18.92
N ILE A 38 0.87 10.05 -19.49
CA ILE A 38 0.66 8.81 -18.75
C ILE A 38 1.67 7.77 -19.20
N TYR A 39 2.49 7.27 -18.27
CA TYR A 39 3.44 6.19 -18.48
C TYR A 39 3.01 4.97 -17.66
N ALA A 40 3.27 3.79 -18.19
CA ALA A 40 3.18 2.54 -17.42
C ALA A 40 4.36 1.64 -17.74
N ILE A 41 4.93 1.04 -16.72
CA ILE A 41 6.07 0.12 -16.83
C ILE A 41 5.60 -1.23 -16.29
N ASP A 42 5.67 -2.28 -17.10
CA ASP A 42 5.34 -3.65 -16.71
C ASP A 42 6.12 -4.64 -17.60
N PRO A 43 6.62 -5.76 -17.08
CA PRO A 43 7.27 -6.78 -17.88
C PRO A 43 6.30 -7.54 -18.80
N LYS A 44 5.00 -7.45 -18.53
CA LYS A 44 3.95 -8.12 -19.32
C LYS A 44 3.10 -7.10 -20.04
N THR A 45 3.01 -7.20 -21.35
CA THR A 45 2.10 -6.37 -22.14
C THR A 45 0.66 -6.84 -21.89
N PRO A 46 -0.24 -5.98 -21.32
CA PRO A 46 -1.63 -6.37 -21.13
C PRO A 46 -2.37 -6.50 -22.46
N PRO A 47 -3.39 -7.39 -22.56
CA PRO A 47 -4.19 -7.56 -23.76
C PRO A 47 -4.87 -6.26 -24.26
N LEU A 48 -5.18 -5.35 -23.34
CA LEU A 48 -5.86 -4.07 -23.63
C LEU A 48 -4.89 -2.90 -23.87
N ILE A 49 -3.60 -3.14 -24.12
CA ILE A 49 -2.61 -2.06 -24.21
C ILE A 49 -2.94 -1.04 -25.31
N GLU A 50 -3.42 -1.48 -26.47
CA GLU A 50 -3.83 -0.60 -27.56
C GLU A 50 -5.03 0.29 -27.17
N TYR A 51 -5.99 -0.28 -26.43
CA TYR A 51 -7.10 0.50 -25.90
C TYR A 51 -6.59 1.60 -24.96
N PHE A 52 -5.68 1.28 -24.03
CA PHE A 52 -5.13 2.28 -23.11
C PHE A 52 -4.30 3.35 -23.84
N ALA A 53 -3.51 2.95 -24.81
CA ALA A 53 -2.74 3.89 -25.63
C ALA A 53 -3.65 4.85 -26.41
N ASN A 54 -4.68 4.33 -27.08
CA ASN A 54 -5.59 5.12 -27.91
C ASN A 54 -6.54 5.99 -27.07
N SER A 55 -7.05 5.47 -25.95
CA SER A 55 -8.07 6.17 -25.17
C SER A 55 -7.48 7.17 -24.15
N PHE A 56 -6.27 6.93 -23.66
CA PHE A 56 -5.66 7.71 -22.58
C PHE A 56 -4.27 8.26 -22.93
N GLY A 57 -3.77 8.03 -24.13
CA GLY A 57 -2.41 8.43 -24.52
C GLY A 57 -1.32 7.73 -23.72
N LEU A 58 -1.59 6.52 -23.18
CA LEU A 58 -0.65 5.79 -22.34
C LEU A 58 0.59 5.37 -23.13
N LYS A 59 1.76 5.74 -22.61
CA LYS A 59 3.07 5.35 -23.10
C LYS A 59 3.55 4.14 -22.31
N PHE A 60 3.64 2.98 -22.96
CA PHE A 60 4.01 1.72 -22.32
C PHE A 60 5.49 1.42 -22.46
N ILE A 61 6.14 1.07 -21.38
CA ILE A 61 7.53 0.61 -21.30
C ILE A 61 7.51 -0.86 -20.89
N ASN A 62 7.80 -1.76 -21.82
CA ASN A 62 7.86 -3.19 -21.55
C ASN A 62 9.19 -3.54 -20.88
N SER A 63 9.22 -3.50 -19.56
CA SER A 63 10.40 -3.80 -18.75
C SER A 63 10.02 -4.22 -17.34
N ALA A 64 10.75 -5.19 -16.79
CA ALA A 64 10.75 -5.42 -15.35
C ALA A 64 11.58 -4.34 -14.66
N ILE A 65 11.09 -3.85 -13.52
CA ILE A 65 11.85 -2.95 -12.64
C ILE A 65 12.45 -3.79 -11.51
N ASP A 66 13.75 -3.60 -11.27
CA ASP A 66 14.50 -4.20 -10.18
C ASP A 66 15.47 -3.19 -9.54
N GLN A 67 16.19 -3.64 -8.53
CA GLN A 67 17.15 -2.80 -7.80
C GLN A 67 18.35 -2.31 -8.62
N ILE A 68 18.58 -2.88 -9.82
CA ILE A 68 19.69 -2.52 -10.70
C ILE A 68 19.25 -1.43 -11.67
N ASN A 69 18.07 -1.60 -12.31
CA ASN A 69 17.63 -0.79 -13.44
C ASN A 69 16.62 0.32 -13.12
N TYR A 70 16.00 0.33 -11.93
CA TYR A 70 14.90 1.26 -11.61
C TYR A 70 15.26 2.74 -11.83
N ARG A 71 16.51 3.14 -11.58
CA ARG A 71 16.95 4.51 -11.80
C ARG A 71 17.04 4.85 -13.28
N ASP A 72 17.60 3.96 -14.08
CA ASP A 72 17.77 4.18 -15.52
C ASP A 72 16.43 4.31 -16.23
N ILE A 73 15.42 3.55 -15.79
CA ILE A 73 14.07 3.59 -16.36
C ILE A 73 13.29 4.82 -15.87
N LEU A 74 13.36 5.13 -14.58
CA LEU A 74 12.44 6.11 -13.97
C LEU A 74 12.98 7.53 -13.98
N VAL A 75 14.28 7.76 -13.82
CA VAL A 75 14.86 9.13 -13.78
C VAL A 75 14.47 9.96 -15.01
N PRO A 76 14.47 9.43 -16.25
CA PRO A 76 14.11 10.21 -17.43
C PRO A 76 12.65 10.72 -17.45
N ILE A 77 11.78 10.10 -16.69
CA ILE A 77 10.33 10.37 -16.69
C ILE A 77 9.80 10.92 -15.37
N LEU A 78 10.66 11.08 -14.36
CA LEU A 78 10.30 11.68 -13.07
C LEU A 78 10.74 13.15 -13.02
N GLY A 79 10.00 13.96 -12.26
CA GLY A 79 10.28 15.37 -12.03
C GLY A 79 9.14 16.06 -11.29
N GLU A 80 9.28 17.37 -11.09
CA GLU A 80 8.18 18.18 -10.56
C GLU A 80 6.90 18.02 -11.42
N GLY A 81 5.75 18.02 -10.79
CA GLY A 81 4.46 17.77 -11.46
C GLY A 81 4.20 16.31 -11.82
N THR A 82 5.09 15.38 -11.45
CA THR A 82 4.88 13.94 -11.64
C THR A 82 4.33 13.29 -10.39
N VAL A 83 3.36 12.36 -10.56
CA VAL A 83 2.92 11.40 -9.54
C VAL A 83 3.36 10.01 -9.98
N LEU A 84 4.23 9.36 -9.21
CA LEU A 84 4.54 7.95 -9.39
C LEU A 84 3.59 7.13 -8.52
N ILE A 85 2.91 6.16 -9.15
CA ILE A 85 1.99 5.23 -8.50
C ILE A 85 2.57 3.82 -8.60
N ASN A 86 3.00 3.26 -7.46
CA ASN A 86 3.52 1.90 -7.40
C ASN A 86 2.38 0.91 -7.13
N LEU A 87 2.07 0.09 -8.12
CA LEU A 87 1.05 -0.98 -8.08
C LEU A 87 1.67 -2.35 -8.42
N SER A 88 2.99 -2.43 -8.36
CA SER A 88 3.75 -3.66 -8.60
C SER A 88 3.99 -4.41 -7.29
N THR A 89 4.24 -5.69 -7.39
CA THR A 89 4.89 -6.50 -6.36
C THR A 89 6.40 -6.51 -6.58
N ASP A 90 7.18 -6.76 -5.54
CA ASP A 90 8.64 -6.94 -5.61
C ASP A 90 9.44 -5.68 -6.03
N VAL A 91 8.83 -4.50 -6.02
CA VAL A 91 9.52 -3.22 -6.29
C VAL A 91 9.49 -2.34 -5.05
N SER A 92 10.66 -2.08 -4.49
CA SER A 92 10.80 -1.44 -3.18
C SER A 92 10.17 -0.04 -3.11
N SER A 93 9.16 0.10 -2.27
CA SER A 93 8.54 1.39 -1.94
C SER A 93 9.55 2.39 -1.38
N LEU A 94 10.48 1.94 -0.51
CA LEU A 94 11.50 2.81 0.06
C LEU A 94 12.41 3.41 -1.02
N ALA A 95 12.90 2.58 -1.95
CA ALA A 95 13.77 3.03 -3.03
C ALA A 95 13.07 4.00 -3.98
N LEU A 96 11.80 3.73 -4.31
CA LEU A 96 11.01 4.62 -5.16
C LEU A 96 10.69 5.95 -4.47
N ILE A 97 10.42 5.96 -3.17
CA ILE A 97 10.20 7.21 -2.41
C ILE A 97 11.48 8.06 -2.38
N GLU A 98 12.64 7.45 -2.15
CA GLU A 98 13.90 8.17 -2.19
C GLU A 98 14.17 8.78 -3.58
N LEU A 99 13.87 8.02 -4.63
CA LEU A 99 13.99 8.49 -6.00
C LEU A 99 13.02 9.64 -6.29
N CYS A 100 11.75 9.48 -5.96
CA CYS A 100 10.74 10.54 -6.11
C CYS A 100 11.13 11.80 -5.34
N ARG A 101 11.62 11.63 -4.11
CA ARG A 101 12.10 12.73 -3.29
C ARG A 101 13.23 13.53 -3.99
N SER A 102 14.20 12.82 -4.58
CA SER A 102 15.31 13.45 -5.28
C SER A 102 14.89 14.13 -6.59
N ALA A 103 13.85 13.62 -7.24
CA ALA A 103 13.31 14.15 -8.49
C ALA A 103 12.25 15.25 -8.31
N GLY A 104 11.77 15.51 -7.08
CA GLY A 104 10.65 16.42 -6.84
C GLY A 104 9.28 15.84 -7.21
N ALA A 105 9.17 14.52 -7.41
CA ALA A 105 7.94 13.82 -7.77
C ALA A 105 7.15 13.39 -6.53
N LEU A 106 5.82 13.37 -6.64
CA LEU A 106 4.93 12.78 -5.64
C LEU A 106 4.96 11.24 -5.76
N TYR A 107 4.69 10.56 -4.65
CA TYR A 107 4.65 9.10 -4.61
C TYR A 107 3.35 8.60 -3.99
N LEU A 108 2.82 7.49 -4.53
CA LEU A 108 1.69 6.76 -3.97
C LEU A 108 1.89 5.25 -4.16
N ASP A 109 1.58 4.45 -3.13
CA ASP A 109 1.40 3.01 -3.26
C ASP A 109 0.16 2.52 -2.51
N THR A 110 -0.25 1.29 -2.81
CA THR A 110 -1.36 0.60 -2.14
C THR A 110 -0.88 -0.35 -1.04
N CYS A 111 0.40 -0.73 -1.07
CA CYS A 111 1.08 -1.55 -0.08
C CYS A 111 2.56 -1.18 -0.06
N ILE A 112 3.20 -1.28 1.10
CA ILE A 112 4.66 -1.10 1.20
C ILE A 112 5.33 -2.38 0.74
N GLU A 113 6.01 -2.32 -0.39
CA GLU A 113 6.70 -3.46 -0.99
C GLU A 113 8.22 -3.42 -0.72
N PRO A 114 8.84 -4.55 -0.41
CA PRO A 114 10.29 -4.71 -0.48
C PRO A 114 10.74 -5.01 -1.91
N TRP A 115 12.05 -5.09 -2.15
CA TRP A 115 12.55 -5.75 -3.33
C TRP A 115 12.26 -7.26 -3.28
N LYS A 116 12.26 -7.90 -4.45
CA LYS A 116 12.08 -9.35 -4.60
C LYS A 116 12.91 -10.14 -3.57
N GLY A 117 12.29 -11.11 -2.94
CA GLY A 117 12.89 -11.91 -1.86
C GLY A 117 12.66 -11.33 -0.45
N GLY A 118 12.22 -10.08 -0.32
CA GLY A 118 12.06 -9.45 0.99
C GLY A 118 11.03 -10.12 1.90
N TYR A 119 10.09 -10.86 1.33
CA TYR A 119 9.05 -11.59 2.10
C TYR A 119 9.38 -13.06 2.33
N ASP A 120 10.04 -13.72 1.39
CA ASP A 120 10.15 -15.18 1.32
C ASP A 120 11.58 -15.72 1.36
N ASP A 121 12.61 -14.87 1.28
CA ASP A 121 14.00 -15.32 1.40
C ASP A 121 14.26 -15.89 2.81
N PRO A 122 14.54 -17.22 2.95
CA PRO A 122 14.74 -17.86 4.24
C PRO A 122 16.00 -17.38 4.96
N THR A 123 16.92 -16.69 4.29
CA THR A 123 18.12 -16.12 4.91
C THR A 123 17.82 -14.84 5.69
N ILE A 124 16.68 -14.19 5.40
CA ILE A 124 16.22 -13.03 6.14
C ILE A 124 15.51 -13.48 7.42
N PRO A 125 15.91 -12.99 8.61
CA PRO A 125 15.24 -13.33 9.86
C PRO A 125 13.73 -13.03 9.82
N LEU A 126 12.92 -13.88 10.45
CA LEU A 126 11.45 -13.77 10.40
C LEU A 126 10.92 -12.39 10.76
N HIS A 127 11.40 -11.78 11.84
CA HIS A 127 10.96 -10.45 12.26
C HIS A 127 11.25 -9.34 11.24
N LYS A 128 12.13 -9.56 10.25
CA LYS A 128 12.45 -8.62 9.17
C LYS A 128 11.60 -8.85 7.91
N ARG A 129 10.85 -9.92 7.86
CA ARG A 129 9.93 -10.24 6.75
C ARG A 129 8.47 -9.89 7.06
N THR A 130 8.24 -9.01 8.01
CA THR A 130 6.93 -8.61 8.52
C THR A 130 6.51 -7.25 7.98
N ASN A 131 5.20 -7.02 7.88
CA ASN A 131 4.65 -5.71 7.52
C ASN A 131 5.00 -4.64 8.57
N TYR A 132 5.06 -5.04 9.84
CA TYR A 132 5.52 -4.15 10.91
C TYR A 132 6.94 -3.65 10.67
N HIS A 133 7.87 -4.52 10.30
CA HIS A 133 9.25 -4.13 10.00
C HIS A 133 9.32 -3.15 8.81
N LEU A 134 8.60 -3.42 7.73
CA LEU A 134 8.51 -2.51 6.57
C LEU A 134 7.96 -1.14 6.97
N ARG A 135 6.92 -1.12 7.82
CA ARG A 135 6.37 0.11 8.37
C ARG A 135 7.42 0.90 9.17
N GLU A 136 8.16 0.25 10.05
CA GLU A 136 9.20 0.91 10.86
C GLU A 136 10.36 1.43 9.98
N GLN A 137 10.74 0.71 8.94
CA GLN A 137 11.69 1.19 7.94
C GLN A 137 11.17 2.46 7.24
N MET A 138 9.88 2.49 6.86
CA MET A 138 9.24 3.65 6.25
C MET A 138 9.22 4.87 7.18
N LEU A 139 8.91 4.68 8.46
CA LEU A 139 8.95 5.74 9.47
C LEU A 139 10.37 6.26 9.68
N SER A 140 11.36 5.38 9.66
CA SER A 140 12.78 5.73 9.73
C SER A 140 13.23 6.52 8.49
N LEU A 141 12.78 6.09 7.30
CA LEU A 141 13.01 6.82 6.05
C LEU A 141 12.42 8.24 6.11
N LYS A 142 11.17 8.37 6.54
CA LYS A 142 10.51 9.67 6.75
C LYS A 142 11.32 10.58 7.67
N LYS A 143 11.80 10.05 8.79
CA LYS A 143 12.62 10.80 9.75
C LYS A 143 13.94 11.25 9.12
N ARG A 144 14.60 10.39 8.35
CA ARG A 144 15.88 10.69 7.67
C ARG A 144 15.72 11.72 6.56
N LEU A 145 14.68 11.61 5.75
CA LEU A 145 14.44 12.51 4.61
C LEU A 145 13.90 13.89 5.03
N GLY A 146 13.24 13.98 6.18
CA GLY A 146 12.63 15.23 6.64
C GLY A 146 11.46 15.70 5.77
N SER A 147 11.17 17.02 5.81
CA SER A 147 10.09 17.63 5.02
C SER A 147 10.43 17.71 3.52
N GLY A 148 9.44 17.66 2.64
CA GLY A 148 9.56 17.72 1.18
C GLY A 148 8.32 17.23 0.44
N VAL A 149 8.49 16.73 -0.79
CA VAL A 149 7.38 16.20 -1.60
C VAL A 149 6.67 15.07 -0.87
N THR A 150 5.35 15.01 -1.07
CA THR A 150 4.51 14.05 -0.37
C THR A 150 4.69 12.64 -0.93
N ALA A 151 4.86 11.68 -0.01
CA ALA A 151 4.71 10.26 -0.27
C ALA A 151 3.49 9.75 0.53
N LEU A 152 2.49 9.21 -0.16
CA LEU A 152 1.33 8.57 0.42
C LEU A 152 1.51 7.06 0.31
N VAL A 153 1.67 6.38 1.44
CA VAL A 153 2.01 4.95 1.47
C VAL A 153 0.88 4.11 2.06
N ALA A 154 0.80 2.86 1.61
CA ALA A 154 -0.18 1.88 2.07
C ALA A 154 -1.62 2.45 1.99
N HIS A 155 -1.98 3.00 0.83
CA HIS A 155 -3.27 3.68 0.63
C HIS A 155 -4.11 3.00 -0.47
N GLY A 156 -4.31 1.69 -0.31
CA GLY A 156 -5.26 0.89 -1.07
C GLY A 156 -6.60 0.75 -0.36
N ALA A 157 -7.25 -0.39 -0.54
CA ALA A 157 -8.44 -0.75 0.22
C ALA A 157 -8.07 -1.21 1.64
N ASN A 158 -7.18 -2.23 1.72
CA ASN A 158 -6.58 -2.76 2.93
C ASN A 158 -5.18 -3.30 2.59
N PRO A 159 -4.14 -2.60 3.03
CA PRO A 159 -4.13 -1.39 3.88
C PRO A 159 -4.61 -0.13 3.17
N GLY A 160 -5.15 0.82 3.94
CA GLY A 160 -5.51 2.16 3.48
C GLY A 160 -6.92 2.60 3.88
N LEU A 161 -7.92 2.41 3.01
CA LEU A 161 -9.30 2.86 3.21
C LEU A 161 -9.91 2.31 4.50
N VAL A 162 -9.58 1.08 4.87
CA VAL A 162 -10.00 0.43 6.12
C VAL A 162 -9.68 1.27 7.35
N SER A 163 -8.54 1.99 7.37
CA SER A 163 -8.17 2.87 8.48
C SER A 163 -9.13 4.06 8.63
N HIS A 164 -9.70 4.53 7.53
CA HIS A 164 -10.73 5.57 7.55
C HIS A 164 -12.06 5.02 8.08
N PHE A 165 -12.42 3.79 7.71
CA PHE A 165 -13.62 3.13 8.25
C PHE A 165 -13.52 2.88 9.75
N VAL A 166 -12.35 2.45 10.25
CA VAL A 166 -12.12 2.31 11.69
C VAL A 166 -12.31 3.67 12.41
N LYS A 167 -11.75 4.75 11.87
CA LYS A 167 -11.94 6.09 12.44
C LYS A 167 -13.40 6.53 12.40
N ARG A 168 -14.12 6.23 11.33
CA ARG A 168 -15.55 6.54 11.22
C ARG A 168 -16.35 5.76 12.25
N ALA A 169 -16.13 4.46 12.38
CA ALA A 169 -16.78 3.62 13.38
C ALA A 169 -16.51 4.10 14.82
N LEU A 170 -15.29 4.55 15.12
CA LEU A 170 -14.98 5.14 16.43
C LEU A 170 -15.78 6.42 16.71
N LEU A 171 -16.02 7.26 15.69
CA LEU A 171 -16.85 8.46 15.84
C LEU A 171 -18.33 8.12 16.03
N ASP A 172 -18.84 7.16 15.24
CA ASP A 172 -20.24 6.71 15.36
C ASP A 172 -20.51 6.10 16.75
N LEU A 173 -19.60 5.26 17.25
CA LEU A 173 -19.68 4.72 18.61
C LEU A 173 -19.55 5.81 19.68
N ALA A 174 -18.70 6.81 19.45
CA ALA A 174 -18.55 7.92 20.40
C ALA A 174 -19.81 8.76 20.50
N GLU A 175 -20.47 9.02 19.38
CA GLU A 175 -21.75 9.74 19.36
C GLU A 175 -22.83 8.96 20.11
N GLU A 176 -22.91 7.64 19.89
CA GLU A 176 -23.91 6.78 20.54
C GLU A 176 -23.67 6.61 22.05
N ILE A 177 -22.41 6.38 22.47
CA ILE A 177 -22.06 6.01 23.86
C ILE A 177 -21.76 7.23 24.72
N LEU A 178 -21.10 8.23 24.16
CA LEU A 178 -20.60 9.41 24.93
C LEU A 178 -21.39 10.68 24.66
N GLY A 179 -22.33 10.67 23.71
CA GLY A 179 -23.01 11.85 23.19
C GLY A 179 -22.12 12.67 22.26
N ASP A 180 -21.97 13.96 22.45
CA ASP A 180 -21.12 14.80 21.61
C ASP A 180 -19.64 14.44 21.79
N CYS A 181 -18.95 14.20 20.68
CA CYS A 181 -17.53 13.88 20.66
C CYS A 181 -16.80 14.74 19.63
N LYS A 182 -15.87 15.58 20.11
CA LYS A 182 -15.00 16.34 19.23
C LYS A 182 -14.10 15.38 18.43
N LYS A 183 -14.11 15.53 17.09
CA LYS A 183 -13.26 14.74 16.18
C LYS A 183 -11.78 14.87 16.56
N PRO A 184 -11.08 13.74 16.83
CA PRO A 184 -9.64 13.74 17.10
C PRO A 184 -8.82 14.34 15.95
N SER A 185 -7.82 15.14 16.28
CA SER A 185 -6.96 15.83 15.30
C SER A 185 -5.59 15.20 15.13
N ASN A 186 -5.17 14.31 16.03
CA ASN A 186 -3.88 13.63 15.99
C ASN A 186 -4.01 12.17 16.49
N LYS A 187 -2.94 11.40 16.31
CA LYS A 187 -2.92 9.96 16.62
C LYS A 187 -3.16 9.66 18.11
N GLU A 188 -2.66 10.50 19.00
CA GLU A 188 -2.82 10.36 20.45
C GLU A 188 -4.30 10.51 20.85
N GLN A 189 -4.99 11.50 20.30
CA GLN A 189 -6.42 11.69 20.54
C GLN A 189 -7.27 10.56 20.01
N TRP A 190 -6.92 9.96 18.83
CA TRP A 190 -7.57 8.77 18.33
C TRP A 190 -7.37 7.56 19.24
N ALA A 191 -6.17 7.38 19.79
CA ALA A 191 -5.87 6.31 20.74
C ALA A 191 -6.65 6.49 22.04
N ILE A 192 -6.72 7.72 22.57
CA ILE A 192 -7.51 8.05 23.78
C ILE A 192 -9.00 7.78 23.53
N LEU A 193 -9.54 8.16 22.38
CA LEU A 193 -10.93 7.88 22.04
C LEU A 193 -11.20 6.37 22.02
N SER A 194 -10.37 5.60 21.33
CA SER A 194 -10.48 4.13 21.30
C SER A 194 -10.44 3.53 22.71
N GLN A 195 -9.55 4.02 23.58
CA GLN A 195 -9.45 3.57 24.96
C GLN A 195 -10.71 3.92 25.78
N ARG A 196 -11.23 5.13 25.63
CA ARG A 196 -12.46 5.57 26.31
C ARG A 196 -13.69 4.76 25.91
N LEU A 197 -13.74 4.33 24.64
CA LEU A 197 -14.80 3.46 24.12
C LEU A 197 -14.59 1.98 24.51
N GLY A 198 -13.50 1.64 25.18
CA GLY A 198 -13.21 0.29 25.63
C GLY A 198 -12.87 -0.67 24.48
N VAL A 199 -12.44 -0.17 23.32
CA VAL A 199 -12.07 -1.01 22.16
C VAL A 199 -10.86 -1.87 22.52
N LYS A 200 -11.01 -3.19 22.35
CA LYS A 200 -9.97 -4.19 22.62
C LYS A 200 -9.44 -4.86 21.35
N VAL A 201 -10.32 -5.03 20.37
CA VAL A 201 -10.00 -5.73 19.11
C VAL A 201 -10.60 -4.93 17.96
N ILE A 202 -9.83 -4.83 16.87
CA ILE A 202 -10.32 -4.36 15.59
C ILE A 202 -10.15 -5.52 14.62
N HIS A 203 -11.29 -6.07 14.17
CA HIS A 203 -11.32 -7.13 13.17
C HIS A 203 -11.86 -6.56 11.87
N VAL A 204 -11.13 -6.79 10.78
CA VAL A 204 -11.51 -6.36 9.43
C VAL A 204 -11.67 -7.60 8.57
N ALA A 205 -12.80 -7.70 7.88
CA ALA A 205 -13.07 -8.73 6.89
C ALA A 205 -13.48 -8.07 5.57
N GLU A 206 -13.07 -8.67 4.48
CA GLU A 206 -13.39 -8.22 3.13
C GLU A 206 -14.20 -9.28 2.40
N TYR A 207 -15.17 -8.82 1.64
CA TYR A 207 -15.94 -9.67 0.72
C TYR A 207 -15.86 -9.04 -0.67
N ASP A 208 -15.30 -9.79 -1.61
CA ASP A 208 -15.25 -9.39 -3.02
C ASP A 208 -16.43 -10.01 -3.77
N SER A 209 -17.26 -9.15 -4.34
CA SER A 209 -18.45 -9.54 -5.11
C SER A 209 -18.21 -9.61 -6.62
N GLN A 210 -16.98 -9.46 -7.08
CA GLN A 210 -16.65 -9.55 -8.50
C GLN A 210 -16.90 -10.95 -9.03
N ILE A 211 -17.51 -11.02 -10.21
CA ILE A 211 -17.85 -12.27 -10.89
C ILE A 211 -17.17 -12.29 -12.24
N SER A 212 -16.38 -13.33 -12.51
CA SER A 212 -15.81 -13.58 -13.83
C SER A 212 -16.83 -14.24 -14.75
N GLN A 213 -16.80 -13.87 -16.04
CA GLN A 213 -17.57 -14.58 -17.06
C GLN A 213 -17.02 -15.99 -17.31
N LYS A 214 -15.74 -16.22 -17.07
CA LYS A 214 -15.10 -17.54 -17.14
C LYS A 214 -15.24 -18.21 -15.78
N SER A 215 -15.86 -19.39 -15.75
CA SER A 215 -15.92 -20.23 -14.54
C SER A 215 -14.53 -20.72 -14.14
N ARG A 216 -14.29 -20.78 -12.83
CA ARG A 216 -13.05 -21.35 -12.27
C ARG A 216 -12.98 -22.85 -12.55
N GLU A 217 -11.82 -23.31 -12.97
CA GLU A 217 -11.54 -24.74 -13.15
C GLU A 217 -11.19 -25.41 -11.80
N ARG A 218 -11.32 -26.74 -11.74
CA ARG A 218 -10.95 -27.49 -10.55
C ARG A 218 -9.44 -27.37 -10.29
N GLY A 219 -9.05 -26.94 -9.09
CA GLY A 219 -7.65 -26.75 -8.71
C GLY A 219 -7.06 -25.42 -9.16
N GLU A 220 -7.83 -24.56 -9.81
CA GLU A 220 -7.41 -23.21 -10.17
C GLU A 220 -7.61 -22.26 -8.97
N PHE A 221 -6.55 -21.54 -8.59
CA PHE A 221 -6.61 -20.42 -7.65
C PHE A 221 -6.79 -19.13 -8.44
N VAL A 222 -7.78 -18.33 -8.06
CA VAL A 222 -8.07 -17.04 -8.69
C VAL A 222 -8.11 -15.96 -7.62
N ASN A 223 -7.66 -14.75 -7.98
CA ASN A 223 -7.68 -13.58 -7.13
C ASN A 223 -8.00 -12.35 -7.97
N THR A 224 -8.60 -11.32 -7.39
CA THR A 224 -8.96 -10.06 -8.06
C THR A 224 -7.82 -9.06 -8.12
N TRP A 225 -6.73 -9.34 -7.41
CA TRP A 225 -5.46 -8.61 -7.47
C TRP A 225 -4.31 -9.60 -7.72
N SER A 226 -3.09 -9.30 -7.35
CA SER A 226 -1.93 -10.15 -7.64
C SER A 226 -2.01 -11.51 -6.94
N VAL A 227 -2.08 -12.60 -7.71
CA VAL A 227 -1.95 -13.97 -7.19
C VAL A 227 -0.58 -14.19 -6.55
N HIS A 228 0.48 -13.66 -7.17
CA HIS A 228 1.85 -13.73 -6.64
C HIS A 228 1.94 -13.00 -5.29
N GLY A 229 1.40 -11.77 -5.20
CA GLY A 229 1.36 -11.01 -3.95
C GLY A 229 0.61 -11.75 -2.85
N PHE A 230 -0.53 -12.36 -3.15
CA PHE A 230 -1.29 -13.16 -2.18
C PHE A 230 -0.46 -14.35 -1.64
N ILE A 231 0.24 -15.07 -2.53
CA ILE A 231 1.10 -16.19 -2.13
C ILE A 231 2.25 -15.68 -1.25
N SER A 232 2.92 -14.59 -1.63
CA SER A 232 4.02 -14.02 -0.85
C SER A 232 3.56 -13.58 0.53
N GLU A 233 2.41 -12.91 0.65
CA GLU A 233 1.81 -12.53 1.94
C GLU A 233 1.49 -13.76 2.80
N SER A 234 0.98 -14.84 2.20
CA SER A 234 0.65 -16.07 2.93
C SER A 234 1.89 -16.78 3.50
N GLN A 235 3.06 -16.51 2.93
CA GLN A 235 4.35 -17.06 3.38
C GLN A 235 5.06 -16.19 4.41
N GLN A 236 4.62 -14.96 4.61
CA GLN A 236 5.13 -14.11 5.68
C GLN A 236 4.80 -14.69 7.06
N PRO A 237 5.59 -14.36 8.10
CA PRO A 237 5.18 -14.65 9.46
C PRO A 237 3.80 -14.04 9.75
N ALA A 238 2.93 -14.78 10.43
CA ALA A 238 1.66 -14.21 10.85
C ALA A 238 1.90 -13.08 11.86
N GLU A 239 1.20 -11.98 11.70
CA GLU A 239 1.30 -10.81 12.58
C GLU A 239 -0.04 -10.51 13.24
N LEU A 240 0.02 -10.02 14.47
CA LEU A 240 -1.14 -9.52 15.20
C LEU A 240 -0.84 -8.11 15.72
N GLY A 241 -1.81 -7.22 15.64
CA GLY A 241 -1.74 -5.96 16.35
C GLY A 241 -1.60 -6.20 17.85
N TRP A 242 -0.74 -5.43 18.52
CA TRP A 242 -0.48 -5.58 19.95
C TRP A 242 -0.84 -4.29 20.69
N GLY A 243 -1.85 -4.38 21.54
CA GLY A 243 -2.37 -3.25 22.27
C GLY A 243 -1.84 -3.14 23.70
N SER A 244 -1.91 -1.95 24.28
CA SER A 244 -1.47 -1.69 25.67
C SER A 244 -2.29 -2.43 26.75
N HIS A 245 -3.42 -3.04 26.38
CA HIS A 245 -4.27 -3.85 27.27
C HIS A 245 -3.86 -5.33 27.32
N GLU A 246 -3.00 -5.77 26.42
CA GLU A 246 -2.55 -7.16 26.35
C GLU A 246 -1.70 -7.51 27.60
N ARG A 247 -1.85 -8.74 28.11
CA ARG A 247 -1.22 -9.20 29.35
C ARG A 247 -0.21 -10.32 29.15
N SER A 248 -0.40 -11.14 28.14
CA SER A 248 0.43 -12.31 27.87
C SER A 248 0.56 -12.56 26.40
N LEU A 249 1.75 -12.90 25.95
CA LEU A 249 2.01 -13.32 24.59
C LEU A 249 1.42 -14.70 24.32
N PRO A 250 0.89 -14.97 23.12
CA PRO A 250 0.66 -16.34 22.64
C PRO A 250 1.95 -17.18 22.70
N THR A 251 1.82 -18.49 22.87
CA THR A 251 2.97 -19.38 23.12
C THR A 251 4.02 -19.33 22.01
N ASP A 252 3.58 -19.20 20.75
CA ASP A 252 4.44 -19.18 19.56
C ASP A 252 4.75 -17.77 19.05
N ALA A 253 4.46 -16.73 19.85
CA ALA A 253 4.63 -15.35 19.44
C ALA A 253 5.90 -14.72 20.00
N SER A 254 6.48 -13.84 19.20
CA SER A 254 7.63 -13.02 19.56
C SER A 254 7.31 -11.53 19.38
N MET A 255 7.88 -10.70 20.24
CA MET A 255 7.77 -9.24 20.12
C MET A 255 8.85 -8.68 19.18
N HIS A 256 8.49 -7.62 18.45
CA HIS A 256 9.49 -6.81 17.77
C HIS A 256 10.33 -6.03 18.79
N THR A 257 11.63 -5.96 18.56
CA THR A 257 12.59 -5.25 19.43
C THR A 257 12.76 -3.78 19.04
N ASP A 258 12.26 -3.40 17.87
CA ASP A 258 12.34 -2.05 17.31
C ASP A 258 10.94 -1.41 17.21
N GLY A 259 10.92 -0.10 17.01
CA GLY A 259 9.68 0.67 16.82
C GLY A 259 8.87 0.87 18.10
N CYS A 260 7.54 0.92 17.96
CA CYS A 260 6.61 1.19 19.07
C CYS A 260 6.01 -0.07 19.72
N GLY A 261 6.37 -1.27 19.26
CA GLY A 261 5.83 -2.52 19.79
C GLY A 261 4.33 -2.73 19.52
N ALA A 262 3.78 -2.11 18.47
CA ALA A 262 2.35 -2.20 18.14
C ALA A 262 1.95 -3.48 17.41
N ALA A 263 2.88 -4.40 17.21
CA ALA A 263 2.62 -5.71 16.63
C ALA A 263 3.53 -6.77 17.26
N ILE A 264 3.06 -8.00 17.18
CA ILE A 264 3.81 -9.22 17.46
C ILE A 264 3.79 -10.10 16.21
N TYR A 265 4.73 -11.02 16.09
CA TYR A 265 4.74 -11.99 15.00
C TYR A 265 4.78 -13.41 15.56
N ILE A 266 4.21 -14.35 14.80
CA ILE A 266 4.21 -15.77 15.09
C ILE A 266 5.23 -16.42 14.17
N GLU A 267 6.05 -17.34 14.70
CA GLU A 267 7.14 -18.01 13.96
C GLU A 267 6.61 -19.08 12.97
N LYS A 268 5.45 -18.79 12.34
CA LYS A 268 4.82 -19.63 11.33
C LYS A 268 4.32 -18.75 10.19
N PRO A 269 4.31 -19.25 8.95
CA PRO A 269 3.65 -18.56 7.83
C PRO A 269 2.17 -18.30 8.13
N GLY A 270 1.65 -17.19 7.66
CA GLY A 270 0.24 -16.82 7.84
C GLY A 270 -0.74 -17.90 7.36
N ALA A 271 -0.39 -18.62 6.30
CA ALA A 271 -1.17 -19.76 5.80
C ALA A 271 -1.19 -21.01 6.71
N SER A 272 -0.40 -21.01 7.78
CA SER A 272 -0.25 -22.15 8.73
C SER A 272 -0.77 -21.85 10.13
N VAL A 273 -1.45 -20.72 10.31
CA VAL A 273 -1.98 -20.25 11.61
C VAL A 273 -3.48 -20.33 11.66
#